data_efbbe4864aa8283d83dcf3b4bea87520
#
_entry.id   efbbe4864aa8283d83dcf3b4bea87520
#
_cell.length_a   1.000
_cell.length_b   1.000
_cell.length_c   1.000
_cell.angle_alpha   90.00
_cell.angle_beta   90.00
_cell.angle_gamma   90.00
#
_symmetry.space_group_name_H-M   'P 1'
#
loop_
_entity.id
_entity.type
_entity.pdbx_description
1 polymer ?
#
loop_
_entity_poly.entity_id
_entity_poly.type
_entity_poly.pdbx_seq_one_letter_code
_entity_poly.pdbx_strand_id
1 'polypeptide(L)'
;MNHRAVVYLLAVSVFVMATSELVVAGILTMIADDLQVSIGTAGQLVTVYAVGIALGSPVLLSAVARMERRRLLLLSCFVFAVGNLLAFVSFNYAMLAVSRVVQAASVGVFTVVALAEGAEMASPDKRGSAIGVILTGASAALVLGVPLGTLVGEQFGWRIIFLLISVASIPLMIGIATLVPRIESKEVTSLKAQVAILRDRRIVSALLITLFWAMGCQIVFAYISPFLEEVAGLTVSQISAALFICGVFAVVGSRIGGYGADRWGMFRVLVISLVLHAAALLLLPWAATSWIGAFVILAVWIGSAYMTTPVQQYYLVSLSPNTSSLTLGLNNSVLQLSIAFGAGVGGWVVNESSVKHLGWVGALSVAISMLAALYSFSLRDAQPKEPQQSNA
;
A
#
# COMPACT_ATOMS: atom_id res chain seq x y z
N MET A 1 9.87 -5.51 30.65
CA MET A 1 8.88 -5.68 29.56
C MET A 1 9.59 -6.20 28.31
N ASN A 2 9.00 -7.15 27.64
CA ASN A 2 9.62 -7.71 26.42
C ASN A 2 9.30 -6.81 25.19
N HIS A 3 10.12 -5.77 24.96
CA HIS A 3 9.95 -4.82 23.86
C HIS A 3 9.85 -5.50 22.49
N ARG A 4 10.53 -6.62 22.28
CA ARG A 4 10.45 -7.42 21.04
C ARG A 4 9.04 -7.99 20.83
N ALA A 5 8.40 -8.49 21.91
CA ALA A 5 7.05 -9.03 21.80
C ALA A 5 6.03 -7.98 21.34
N VAL A 6 6.16 -6.73 21.79
CA VAL A 6 5.29 -5.64 21.34
C VAL A 6 5.49 -5.33 19.85
N VAL A 7 6.74 -5.25 19.39
CA VAL A 7 7.05 -4.99 17.98
C VAL A 7 6.48 -6.09 17.07
N TYR A 8 6.63 -7.37 17.45
CA TYR A 8 6.03 -8.49 16.69
C TYR A 8 4.51 -8.50 16.75
N LEU A 9 3.91 -8.18 17.90
CA LEU A 9 2.46 -8.04 18.02
C LEU A 9 1.93 -6.96 17.03
N LEU A 10 2.58 -5.79 16.99
CA LEU A 10 2.22 -4.72 16.07
C LEU A 10 2.43 -5.14 14.59
N ALA A 11 3.48 -5.91 14.29
CA ALA A 11 3.71 -6.45 12.95
C ALA A 11 2.59 -7.43 12.53
N VAL A 12 2.15 -8.32 13.43
CA VAL A 12 1.03 -9.23 13.17
C VAL A 12 -0.29 -8.46 13.02
N SER A 13 -0.48 -7.41 13.82
CA SER A 13 -1.65 -6.52 13.66
C SER A 13 -1.69 -5.85 12.30
N VAL A 14 -0.55 -5.31 11.85
CA VAL A 14 -0.43 -4.71 10.50
C VAL A 14 -0.64 -5.76 9.42
N PHE A 15 -0.15 -7.00 9.59
CA PHE A 15 -0.42 -8.11 8.68
C PHE A 15 -1.93 -8.37 8.51
N VAL A 16 -2.67 -8.49 9.61
CA VAL A 16 -4.12 -8.74 9.59
C VAL A 16 -4.87 -7.58 8.93
N MET A 17 -4.48 -6.35 9.25
CA MET A 17 -5.10 -5.15 8.69
C MET A 17 -4.81 -4.99 7.18
N ALA A 18 -3.57 -5.19 6.76
CA ALA A 18 -3.18 -5.14 5.36
C ALA A 18 -3.79 -6.29 4.55
N THR A 19 -4.00 -7.47 5.15
CA THR A 19 -4.73 -8.57 4.51
C THR A 19 -6.15 -8.15 4.18
N SER A 20 -6.88 -7.50 5.10
CA SER A 20 -8.23 -7.00 4.84
C SER A 20 -8.28 -5.95 3.72
N GLU A 21 -7.24 -5.13 3.62
CA GLU A 21 -7.10 -4.11 2.56
C GLU A 21 -6.91 -4.76 1.19
N LEU A 22 -5.90 -5.63 1.08
CA LEU A 22 -5.39 -6.14 -0.19
C LEU A 22 -6.19 -7.32 -0.75
N VAL A 23 -6.84 -8.12 0.10
CA VAL A 23 -7.53 -9.35 -0.32
C VAL A 23 -8.66 -9.09 -1.32
N VAL A 24 -9.26 -7.89 -1.30
CA VAL A 24 -10.35 -7.51 -2.22
C VAL A 24 -9.93 -7.67 -3.68
N ALA A 25 -8.69 -7.37 -4.03
CA ALA A 25 -8.19 -7.56 -5.40
C ALA A 25 -8.20 -9.04 -5.84
N GLY A 26 -8.01 -9.97 -4.90
CA GLY A 26 -8.04 -11.42 -5.16
C GLY A 26 -9.45 -12.03 -5.22
N ILE A 27 -10.45 -11.38 -4.61
CA ILE A 27 -11.83 -11.88 -4.50
C ILE A 27 -12.84 -10.99 -5.23
N LEU A 28 -12.37 -10.11 -6.11
CA LEU A 28 -13.19 -9.07 -6.71
C LEU A 28 -14.33 -9.63 -7.55
N THR A 29 -14.07 -10.67 -8.36
CA THR A 29 -15.09 -11.37 -9.16
C THR A 29 -16.15 -12.01 -8.27
N MET A 30 -15.74 -12.66 -7.18
CA MET A 30 -16.68 -13.29 -6.22
C MET A 30 -17.63 -12.26 -5.60
N ILE A 31 -17.11 -11.05 -5.26
CA ILE A 31 -17.93 -9.96 -4.72
C ILE A 31 -18.89 -9.42 -5.79
N ALA A 32 -18.41 -9.22 -7.02
CA ALA A 32 -19.19 -8.68 -8.13
C ALA A 32 -20.37 -9.60 -8.45
N ASP A 33 -20.09 -10.91 -8.56
CA ASP A 33 -21.10 -11.94 -8.89
C ASP A 33 -22.14 -12.10 -7.79
N ASP A 34 -21.71 -12.17 -6.52
CA ASP A 34 -22.62 -12.37 -5.39
C ASP A 34 -23.51 -11.15 -5.12
N LEU A 35 -22.98 -9.94 -5.25
CA LEU A 35 -23.74 -8.70 -5.04
C LEU A 35 -24.41 -8.18 -6.32
N GLN A 36 -24.27 -8.88 -7.46
CA GLN A 36 -24.86 -8.54 -8.76
C GLN A 36 -24.52 -7.10 -9.20
N VAL A 37 -23.24 -6.73 -9.07
CA VAL A 37 -22.69 -5.43 -9.52
C VAL A 37 -21.62 -5.64 -10.59
N SER A 38 -21.33 -4.61 -11.38
CA SER A 38 -20.21 -4.70 -12.35
C SER A 38 -18.87 -4.84 -11.64
N ILE A 39 -17.90 -5.47 -12.29
CA ILE A 39 -16.51 -5.59 -11.81
C ILE A 39 -15.91 -4.22 -11.49
N GLY A 40 -16.16 -3.23 -12.36
CA GLY A 40 -15.70 -1.85 -12.11
C GLY A 40 -16.34 -1.23 -10.87
N THR A 41 -17.64 -1.49 -10.62
CA THR A 41 -18.33 -1.06 -9.39
C THR A 41 -17.73 -1.76 -8.16
N ALA A 42 -17.51 -3.08 -8.22
CA ALA A 42 -16.87 -3.81 -7.13
C ALA A 42 -15.47 -3.25 -6.82
N GLY A 43 -14.68 -2.89 -7.83
CA GLY A 43 -13.36 -2.29 -7.68
C GLY A 43 -13.36 -0.93 -6.98
N GLN A 44 -14.49 -0.17 -6.99
CA GLN A 44 -14.61 1.07 -6.22
C GLN A 44 -14.52 0.85 -4.71
N LEU A 45 -14.66 -0.39 -4.21
CA LEU A 45 -14.39 -0.72 -2.80
C LEU A 45 -12.94 -0.44 -2.42
N VAL A 46 -12.00 -0.61 -3.35
CA VAL A 46 -10.58 -0.25 -3.16
C VAL A 46 -10.42 1.27 -3.14
N THR A 47 -11.09 1.98 -4.06
CA THR A 47 -11.10 3.45 -4.10
C THR A 47 -11.62 4.04 -2.79
N VAL A 48 -12.80 3.59 -2.33
CA VAL A 48 -13.42 4.06 -1.09
C VAL A 48 -12.51 3.84 0.12
N TYR A 49 -11.87 2.68 0.19
CA TYR A 49 -10.93 2.35 1.27
C TYR A 49 -9.70 3.27 1.24
N ALA A 50 -9.07 3.43 0.09
CA ALA A 50 -7.87 4.24 -0.06
C ALA A 50 -8.13 5.74 0.20
N VAL A 51 -9.27 6.28 -0.28
CA VAL A 51 -9.73 7.64 0.06
C VAL A 51 -9.96 7.76 1.56
N GLY A 52 -10.59 6.75 2.17
CA GLY A 52 -10.82 6.70 3.61
C GLY A 52 -9.53 6.80 4.42
N ILE A 53 -8.46 6.12 4.01
CA ILE A 53 -7.14 6.26 4.65
C ILE A 53 -6.53 7.62 4.34
N ALA A 54 -6.48 8.04 3.07
CA ALA A 54 -5.79 9.25 2.65
C ALA A 54 -6.33 10.52 3.34
N LEU A 55 -7.64 10.63 3.46
CA LEU A 55 -8.31 11.79 4.05
C LEU A 55 -8.66 11.57 5.52
N GLY A 56 -9.07 10.36 5.88
CA GLY A 56 -9.50 10.02 7.24
C GLY A 56 -8.35 10.02 8.24
N SER A 57 -7.19 9.46 7.88
CA SER A 57 -6.08 9.33 8.83
C SER A 57 -5.58 10.67 9.37
N PRO A 58 -5.27 11.71 8.56
CA PRO A 58 -4.82 13.00 9.08
C PRO A 58 -5.86 13.69 9.96
N VAL A 59 -7.15 13.62 9.54
CA VAL A 59 -8.26 14.24 10.29
C VAL A 59 -8.46 13.53 11.62
N LEU A 60 -8.57 12.21 11.63
CA LEU A 60 -8.78 11.41 12.82
C LEU A 60 -7.59 11.51 13.78
N LEU A 61 -6.35 11.42 13.28
CA LEU A 61 -5.15 11.58 14.10
C LEU A 61 -5.12 12.95 14.80
N SER A 62 -5.52 14.01 14.11
CA SER A 62 -5.60 15.34 14.74
C SER A 62 -6.69 15.42 15.81
N ALA A 63 -7.84 14.79 15.59
CA ALA A 63 -8.95 14.75 16.54
C ALA A 63 -8.61 13.94 17.82
N VAL A 64 -7.84 12.85 17.68
CA VAL A 64 -7.49 11.97 18.79
C VAL A 64 -6.05 12.19 19.31
N ALA A 65 -5.40 13.28 18.93
CA ALA A 65 -4.00 13.56 19.23
C ALA A 65 -3.65 13.53 20.73
N ARG A 66 -4.62 13.82 21.60
CA ARG A 66 -4.45 13.83 23.06
C ARG A 66 -4.73 12.48 23.75
N MET A 67 -5.20 11.48 22.98
CA MET A 67 -5.49 10.18 23.55
C MET A 67 -4.21 9.38 23.79
N GLU A 68 -4.20 8.60 24.87
CA GLU A 68 -3.17 7.60 25.17
C GLU A 68 -3.00 6.61 24.01
N ARG A 69 -1.77 6.35 23.57
CA ARG A 69 -1.46 5.51 22.39
C ARG A 69 -2.03 4.10 22.47
N ARG A 70 -1.94 3.46 23.65
CA ARG A 70 -2.54 2.14 23.87
C ARG A 70 -4.05 2.15 23.66
N ARG A 71 -4.75 3.19 24.15
CA ARG A 71 -6.20 3.35 23.92
C ARG A 71 -6.51 3.55 22.44
N LEU A 72 -5.68 4.31 21.72
CA LEU A 72 -5.82 4.49 20.28
C LEU A 72 -5.67 3.19 19.51
N LEU A 73 -4.64 2.39 19.84
CA LEU A 73 -4.43 1.07 19.23
C LEU A 73 -5.62 0.14 19.49
N LEU A 74 -6.12 0.09 20.74
CA LEU A 74 -7.28 -0.72 21.10
C LEU A 74 -8.55 -0.26 20.40
N LEU A 75 -8.82 1.04 20.38
CA LEU A 75 -10.01 1.60 19.73
C LEU A 75 -9.96 1.35 18.22
N SER A 76 -8.81 1.59 17.59
CA SER A 76 -8.63 1.33 16.16
C SER A 76 -8.81 -0.15 15.84
N CYS A 77 -8.22 -1.06 16.65
CA CYS A 77 -8.39 -2.50 16.45
C CYS A 77 -9.85 -2.95 16.65
N PHE A 78 -10.56 -2.37 17.62
CA PHE A 78 -11.98 -2.62 17.85
C PHE A 78 -12.84 -2.13 16.68
N VAL A 79 -12.65 -0.88 16.22
CA VAL A 79 -13.37 -0.32 15.07
C VAL A 79 -13.08 -1.12 13.81
N PHE A 80 -11.85 -1.58 13.63
CA PHE A 80 -11.45 -2.47 12.52
C PHE A 80 -12.19 -3.82 12.59
N ALA A 81 -12.27 -4.45 13.76
CA ALA A 81 -13.01 -5.70 13.96
C ALA A 81 -14.50 -5.53 13.64
N VAL A 82 -15.12 -4.44 14.13
CA VAL A 82 -16.52 -4.09 13.82
C VAL A 82 -16.70 -3.85 12.32
N GLY A 83 -15.79 -3.11 11.67
CA GLY A 83 -15.83 -2.90 10.22
C GLY A 83 -15.76 -4.20 9.42
N ASN A 84 -14.92 -5.14 9.84
CA ASN A 84 -14.85 -6.47 9.21
C ASN A 84 -16.11 -7.32 9.49
N LEU A 85 -16.67 -7.23 10.70
CA LEU A 85 -17.93 -7.89 11.01
C LEU A 85 -19.10 -7.31 10.16
N LEU A 86 -19.12 -6.00 9.93
CA LEU A 86 -20.08 -5.37 9.01
C LEU A 86 -19.90 -5.87 7.58
N ALA A 87 -18.66 -6.09 7.13
CA ALA A 87 -18.39 -6.68 5.81
C ALA A 87 -18.90 -8.12 5.72
N PHE A 88 -18.71 -8.93 6.78
CA PHE A 88 -19.21 -10.30 6.86
C PHE A 88 -20.75 -10.37 6.72
N VAL A 89 -21.48 -9.51 7.44
CA VAL A 89 -22.94 -9.50 7.44
C VAL A 89 -23.54 -8.67 6.28
N SER A 90 -22.71 -8.12 5.38
CA SER A 90 -23.19 -7.28 4.29
C SER A 90 -24.03 -8.09 3.28
N PHE A 91 -25.23 -7.60 3.01
CA PHE A 91 -26.16 -8.20 2.06
C PHE A 91 -26.30 -7.38 0.77
N ASN A 92 -25.67 -6.22 0.69
CA ASN A 92 -25.62 -5.38 -0.50
C ASN A 92 -24.31 -4.59 -0.59
N TYR A 93 -24.06 -4.03 -1.77
CA TYR A 93 -22.85 -3.26 -2.08
C TYR A 93 -22.68 -2.02 -1.16
N ALA A 94 -23.77 -1.28 -0.89
CA ALA A 94 -23.69 -0.06 -0.08
C ALA A 94 -23.23 -0.36 1.36
N MET A 95 -23.74 -1.42 1.97
CA MET A 95 -23.32 -1.86 3.31
C MET A 95 -21.85 -2.28 3.33
N LEU A 96 -21.41 -3.01 2.29
CA LEU A 96 -20.01 -3.38 2.13
C LEU A 96 -19.12 -2.14 1.96
N ALA A 97 -19.53 -1.15 1.16
CA ALA A 97 -18.80 0.11 0.98
C ALA A 97 -18.68 0.89 2.30
N VAL A 98 -19.75 0.98 3.10
CA VAL A 98 -19.72 1.58 4.44
C VAL A 98 -18.72 0.85 5.34
N SER A 99 -18.72 -0.49 5.31
CA SER A 99 -17.74 -1.28 6.09
C SER A 99 -16.30 -0.94 5.71
N ARG A 100 -16.01 -0.70 4.41
CA ARG A 100 -14.70 -0.28 3.92
C ARG A 100 -14.26 1.08 4.46
N VAL A 101 -15.18 2.06 4.58
CA VAL A 101 -14.90 3.36 5.20
C VAL A 101 -14.53 3.18 6.68
N VAL A 102 -15.29 2.36 7.42
CA VAL A 102 -15.03 2.09 8.85
C VAL A 102 -13.66 1.42 9.03
N GLN A 103 -13.33 0.42 8.21
CA GLN A 103 -12.04 -0.26 8.23
C GLN A 103 -10.90 0.72 7.90
N ALA A 104 -11.03 1.53 6.85
CA ALA A 104 -10.03 2.50 6.42
C ALA A 104 -9.70 3.53 7.50
N ALA A 105 -10.73 4.07 8.15
CA ALA A 105 -10.59 5.02 9.24
C ALA A 105 -9.75 4.46 10.40
N SER A 106 -9.95 3.20 10.74
CA SER A 106 -9.24 2.53 11.82
C SER A 106 -7.79 2.16 11.45
N VAL A 107 -7.57 1.62 10.25
CA VAL A 107 -6.25 1.16 9.79
C VAL A 107 -5.27 2.33 9.66
N GLY A 108 -5.73 3.46 9.13
CA GLY A 108 -4.89 4.64 8.99
C GLY A 108 -4.39 5.18 10.33
N VAL A 109 -5.24 5.23 11.35
CA VAL A 109 -4.84 5.64 12.71
C VAL A 109 -3.93 4.58 13.34
N PHE A 110 -4.33 3.30 13.27
CA PHE A 110 -3.56 2.20 13.85
C PHE A 110 -2.12 2.16 13.34
N THR A 111 -1.92 2.21 12.03
CA THR A 111 -0.60 2.09 11.41
C THR A 111 0.36 3.18 11.87
N VAL A 112 -0.09 4.44 11.89
CA VAL A 112 0.74 5.57 12.35
C VAL A 112 1.12 5.41 13.81
N VAL A 113 0.15 5.07 14.68
CA VAL A 113 0.40 4.90 16.12
C VAL A 113 1.29 3.68 16.37
N ALA A 114 1.10 2.57 15.64
CA ALA A 114 1.90 1.36 15.77
C ALA A 114 3.37 1.59 15.40
N LEU A 115 3.64 2.33 14.31
CA LEU A 115 5.00 2.69 13.89
C LEU A 115 5.69 3.60 14.93
N ALA A 116 4.95 4.60 15.45
CA ALA A 116 5.46 5.50 16.48
C ALA A 116 5.77 4.75 17.77
N GLU A 117 4.88 3.86 18.22
CA GLU A 117 5.05 3.04 19.42
C GLU A 117 6.22 2.08 19.28
N GLY A 118 6.31 1.37 18.15
CA GLY A 118 7.41 0.45 17.88
C GLY A 118 8.78 1.15 17.84
N ALA A 119 8.85 2.36 17.30
CA ALA A 119 10.07 3.17 17.29
C ALA A 119 10.46 3.64 18.71
N GLU A 120 9.49 4.02 19.54
CA GLU A 120 9.76 4.51 20.90
C GLU A 120 10.16 3.40 21.85
N MET A 121 9.63 2.19 21.67
CA MET A 121 9.97 1.00 22.44
C MET A 121 11.35 0.42 22.10
N ALA A 122 11.91 0.76 20.95
CA ALA A 122 13.24 0.31 20.55
C ALA A 122 14.32 1.27 21.07
N SER A 123 15.52 0.74 21.34
CA SER A 123 16.69 1.58 21.61
C SER A 123 16.98 2.51 20.40
N PRO A 124 17.59 3.69 20.62
CA PRO A 124 17.82 4.68 19.56
C PRO A 124 18.48 4.12 18.30
N ASP A 125 19.43 3.18 18.47
CA ASP A 125 20.15 2.45 17.43
C ASP A 125 19.29 1.43 16.66
N LYS A 126 18.13 1.01 17.21
CA LYS A 126 17.25 -0.03 16.64
C LYS A 126 15.87 0.46 16.19
N ARG A 127 15.59 1.77 16.27
CA ARG A 127 14.29 2.34 15.89
C ARG A 127 13.90 2.01 14.44
N GLY A 128 14.84 2.17 13.51
CA GLY A 128 14.62 1.79 12.13
C GLY A 128 14.32 0.31 11.92
N SER A 129 15.02 -0.56 12.67
CA SER A 129 14.78 -2.01 12.64
C SER A 129 13.37 -2.36 13.16
N ALA A 130 12.92 -1.72 14.23
CA ALA A 130 11.58 -1.95 14.79
C ALA A 130 10.48 -1.53 13.80
N ILE A 131 10.61 -0.35 13.17
CA ILE A 131 9.72 0.10 12.10
C ILE A 131 9.73 -0.90 10.94
N GLY A 132 10.92 -1.36 10.52
CA GLY A 132 11.07 -2.34 9.44
C GLY A 132 10.34 -3.66 9.75
N VAL A 133 10.44 -4.17 10.98
CA VAL A 133 9.72 -5.38 11.41
C VAL A 133 8.21 -5.17 11.35
N ILE A 134 7.69 -4.01 11.79
CA ILE A 134 6.24 -3.74 11.71
C ILE A 134 5.77 -3.68 10.25
N LEU A 135 6.53 -3.03 9.37
CA LEU A 135 6.20 -2.93 7.94
C LEU A 135 6.31 -4.28 7.20
N THR A 136 7.11 -5.26 7.70
CA THR A 136 7.10 -6.61 7.13
C THR A 136 5.73 -7.27 7.26
N GLY A 137 4.89 -6.85 8.22
CA GLY A 137 3.50 -7.29 8.31
C GLY A 137 2.71 -7.00 7.03
N ALA A 138 2.81 -5.78 6.49
CA ALA A 138 2.13 -5.43 5.23
C ALA A 138 2.67 -6.24 4.03
N SER A 139 4.00 -6.43 3.97
CA SER A 139 4.59 -7.27 2.91
C SER A 139 4.15 -8.74 3.03
N ALA A 140 4.08 -9.28 4.25
CA ALA A 140 3.59 -10.62 4.50
C ALA A 140 2.10 -10.78 4.11
N ALA A 141 1.29 -9.72 4.26
CA ALA A 141 -0.09 -9.74 3.80
C ALA A 141 -0.19 -9.93 2.28
N LEU A 142 0.66 -9.27 1.52
CA LEU A 142 0.71 -9.45 0.06
C LEU A 142 1.17 -10.86 -0.33
N VAL A 143 2.16 -11.42 0.38
CA VAL A 143 2.73 -12.76 0.09
C VAL A 143 1.80 -13.88 0.53
N LEU A 144 1.18 -13.77 1.70
CA LEU A 144 0.42 -14.86 2.33
C LEU A 144 -1.08 -14.51 2.49
N GLY A 145 -1.37 -13.29 2.97
CA GLY A 145 -2.73 -12.88 3.31
C GLY A 145 -3.66 -12.88 2.11
N VAL A 146 -3.23 -12.29 0.99
CA VAL A 146 -4.04 -12.21 -0.23
C VAL A 146 -4.25 -13.61 -0.85
N PRO A 147 -3.21 -14.43 -1.12
CA PRO A 147 -3.41 -15.75 -1.67
C PRO A 147 -4.27 -16.67 -0.80
N LEU A 148 -3.98 -16.73 0.50
CA LEU A 148 -4.75 -17.55 1.43
C LEU A 148 -6.20 -17.06 1.54
N GLY A 149 -6.40 -15.74 1.58
CA GLY A 149 -7.74 -15.15 1.57
C GLY A 149 -8.52 -15.51 0.31
N THR A 150 -7.89 -15.47 -0.87
CA THR A 150 -8.53 -15.86 -2.14
C THR A 150 -8.97 -17.33 -2.13
N LEU A 151 -8.13 -18.25 -1.63
CA LEU A 151 -8.48 -19.68 -1.48
C LEU A 151 -9.60 -19.89 -0.45
N VAL A 152 -9.57 -19.20 0.67
CA VAL A 152 -10.65 -19.25 1.67
C VAL A 152 -11.95 -18.73 1.07
N GLY A 153 -11.89 -17.65 0.28
CA GLY A 153 -13.04 -17.09 -0.41
C GLY A 153 -13.67 -18.06 -1.41
N GLU A 154 -12.84 -18.82 -2.14
CA GLU A 154 -13.30 -19.86 -3.07
C GLU A 154 -14.04 -20.99 -2.37
N GLN A 155 -13.52 -21.47 -1.22
CA GLN A 155 -14.03 -22.65 -0.54
C GLN A 155 -15.24 -22.37 0.37
N PHE A 156 -15.21 -21.20 1.05
CA PHE A 156 -16.18 -20.88 2.11
C PHE A 156 -17.01 -19.61 1.83
N GLY A 157 -16.77 -18.97 0.68
CA GLY A 157 -17.36 -17.69 0.34
C GLY A 157 -16.54 -16.49 0.87
N TRP A 158 -16.53 -15.40 0.10
CA TRP A 158 -15.70 -14.23 0.36
C TRP A 158 -15.99 -13.54 1.72
N ARG A 159 -17.22 -13.64 2.21
CA ARG A 159 -17.60 -13.05 3.51
C ARG A 159 -16.86 -13.66 4.69
N ILE A 160 -16.56 -14.95 4.65
CA ILE A 160 -15.84 -15.67 5.73
C ILE A 160 -14.46 -15.07 5.99
N ILE A 161 -13.81 -14.53 4.97
CA ILE A 161 -12.50 -13.87 5.12
C ILE A 161 -12.60 -12.72 6.13
N PHE A 162 -13.63 -11.88 6.01
CA PHE A 162 -13.85 -10.75 6.90
C PHE A 162 -14.24 -11.20 8.33
N LEU A 163 -14.97 -12.30 8.46
CA LEU A 163 -15.24 -12.91 9.76
C LEU A 163 -13.95 -13.38 10.41
N LEU A 164 -13.10 -14.12 9.70
CA LEU A 164 -11.82 -14.61 10.21
C LEU A 164 -10.90 -13.45 10.64
N ILE A 165 -10.85 -12.38 9.87
CA ILE A 165 -10.08 -11.17 10.20
C ILE A 165 -10.65 -10.48 11.46
N SER A 166 -11.99 -10.39 11.58
CA SER A 166 -12.64 -9.84 12.78
C SER A 166 -12.31 -10.68 14.01
N VAL A 167 -12.40 -12.01 13.93
CA VAL A 167 -12.05 -12.94 15.03
C VAL A 167 -10.55 -12.84 15.36
N ALA A 168 -9.67 -12.78 14.36
CA ALA A 168 -8.23 -12.61 14.57
C ALA A 168 -7.87 -11.29 15.27
N SER A 169 -8.73 -10.28 15.20
CA SER A 169 -8.53 -9.01 15.89
C SER A 169 -8.69 -9.14 17.42
N ILE A 170 -9.42 -10.15 17.91
CA ILE A 170 -9.65 -10.36 19.36
C ILE A 170 -8.36 -10.65 20.10
N PRO A 171 -7.55 -11.69 19.75
CA PRO A 171 -6.27 -11.93 20.42
C PRO A 171 -5.28 -10.78 20.26
N LEU A 172 -5.33 -10.01 19.15
CA LEU A 172 -4.53 -8.82 18.97
C LEU A 172 -4.91 -7.73 20.00
N MET A 173 -6.20 -7.50 20.21
CA MET A 173 -6.67 -6.56 21.23
C MET A 173 -6.22 -6.99 22.63
N ILE A 174 -6.32 -8.28 22.97
CA ILE A 174 -5.84 -8.81 24.26
C ILE A 174 -4.33 -8.58 24.40
N GLY A 175 -3.56 -8.88 23.35
CA GLY A 175 -2.12 -8.64 23.32
C GLY A 175 -1.76 -7.16 23.50
N ILE A 176 -2.43 -6.25 22.79
CA ILE A 176 -2.25 -4.79 22.93
C ILE A 176 -2.61 -4.36 24.35
N ALA A 177 -3.72 -4.85 24.90
CA ALA A 177 -4.17 -4.52 26.25
C ALA A 177 -3.20 -4.98 27.35
N THR A 178 -2.46 -6.04 27.14
CA THR A 178 -1.56 -6.63 28.16
C THR A 178 -0.09 -6.23 27.99
N LEU A 179 0.38 -6.11 26.74
CA LEU A 179 1.81 -5.93 26.45
C LEU A 179 2.19 -4.48 26.15
N VAL A 180 1.30 -3.66 25.55
CA VAL A 180 1.62 -2.28 25.21
C VAL A 180 1.53 -1.38 26.45
N PRO A 181 2.57 -0.60 26.78
CA PRO A 181 2.55 0.30 27.92
C PRO A 181 1.60 1.48 27.71
N ARG A 182 1.24 2.13 28.81
CA ARG A 182 0.47 3.37 28.78
C ARG A 182 1.45 4.54 28.58
N ILE A 183 1.52 5.03 27.37
CA ILE A 183 2.37 6.19 27.00
C ILE A 183 1.45 7.31 26.52
N GLU A 184 1.62 8.49 27.11
CA GLU A 184 0.92 9.68 26.66
C GLU A 184 1.37 10.07 25.25
N SER A 185 0.42 10.53 24.42
CA SER A 185 0.73 10.96 23.07
C SER A 185 1.56 12.22 23.10
N LYS A 186 2.74 12.20 22.44
CA LYS A 186 3.48 13.42 22.12
C LYS A 186 2.81 14.09 20.94
N GLU A 187 2.94 15.42 20.86
CA GLU A 187 2.27 16.26 19.85
C GLU A 187 2.37 15.68 18.43
N VAL A 188 1.22 15.59 17.78
CA VAL A 188 1.14 15.20 16.37
C VAL A 188 1.56 16.40 15.53
N THR A 189 2.37 16.14 14.51
CA THR A 189 2.87 17.17 13.59
C THR A 189 1.70 17.88 12.89
N SER A 190 1.70 19.21 12.92
CA SER A 190 0.59 20.02 12.42
C SER A 190 0.40 19.85 10.90
N LEU A 191 -0.86 19.75 10.46
CA LEU A 191 -1.23 19.74 9.03
C LEU A 191 -0.67 20.94 8.26
N LYS A 192 -0.54 22.11 8.93
CA LYS A 192 0.07 23.31 8.34
C LYS A 192 1.51 23.09 7.95
N ALA A 193 2.29 22.35 8.74
CA ALA A 193 3.68 22.02 8.43
C ALA A 193 3.79 21.08 7.21
N GLN A 194 2.87 20.12 7.07
CA GLN A 194 2.81 19.25 5.89
C GLN A 194 2.49 20.03 4.62
N VAL A 195 1.51 20.94 4.68
CA VAL A 195 1.14 21.79 3.53
C VAL A 195 2.28 22.76 3.15
N ALA A 196 3.04 23.24 4.13
CA ALA A 196 4.16 24.14 3.85
C ALA A 196 5.25 23.49 2.97
N ILE A 197 5.48 22.19 3.10
CA ILE A 197 6.44 21.43 2.29
C ILE A 197 6.02 21.40 0.81
N LEU A 198 4.72 21.45 0.49
CA LEU A 198 4.22 21.49 -0.89
C LEU A 198 4.56 22.78 -1.65
N ARG A 199 5.19 23.76 -1.00
CA ARG A 199 5.73 24.95 -1.69
C ARG A 199 7.06 24.67 -2.40
N ASP A 200 7.78 23.62 -2.02
CA ASP A 200 9.01 23.21 -2.71
C ASP A 200 8.68 22.39 -3.97
N ARG A 201 8.96 22.98 -5.14
CA ARG A 201 8.73 22.35 -6.45
C ARG A 201 9.45 21.01 -6.61
N ARG A 202 10.59 20.82 -5.95
CA ARG A 202 11.37 19.57 -5.99
C ARG A 202 10.61 18.45 -5.28
N ILE A 203 10.06 18.75 -4.11
CA ILE A 203 9.26 17.77 -3.35
C ILE A 203 7.97 17.47 -4.10
N VAL A 204 7.29 18.47 -4.65
CA VAL A 204 6.06 18.24 -5.44
C VAL A 204 6.35 17.38 -6.66
N SER A 205 7.41 17.67 -7.42
CA SER A 205 7.77 16.83 -8.59
C SER A 205 8.14 15.40 -8.18
N ALA A 206 8.82 15.21 -7.05
CA ALA A 206 9.11 13.88 -6.51
C ALA A 206 7.83 13.15 -6.05
N LEU A 207 6.85 13.85 -5.46
CA LEU A 207 5.56 13.27 -5.10
C LEU A 207 4.72 12.89 -6.33
N LEU A 208 4.84 13.62 -7.45
CA LEU A 208 4.21 13.24 -8.72
C LEU A 208 4.77 11.92 -9.27
N ILE A 209 6.05 11.61 -9.03
CA ILE A 209 6.61 10.29 -9.36
C ILE A 209 5.83 9.21 -8.60
N THR A 210 5.65 9.38 -7.29
CA THR A 210 4.86 8.43 -6.47
C THR A 210 3.43 8.32 -6.97
N LEU A 211 2.79 9.46 -7.25
CA LEU A 211 1.39 9.50 -7.68
C LEU A 211 1.18 8.64 -8.94
N PHE A 212 1.93 8.90 -10.00
CA PHE A 212 1.71 8.24 -11.28
C PHE A 212 2.27 6.83 -11.36
N TRP A 213 3.41 6.54 -10.69
CA TRP A 213 3.95 5.19 -10.61
C TRP A 213 3.00 4.24 -9.87
N ALA A 214 2.55 4.62 -8.67
CA ALA A 214 1.68 3.77 -7.87
C ALA A 214 0.26 3.69 -8.46
N MET A 215 -0.24 4.77 -9.07
CA MET A 215 -1.50 4.78 -9.81
C MET A 215 -1.45 3.77 -10.97
N GLY A 216 -0.36 3.76 -11.77
CA GLY A 216 -0.19 2.82 -12.88
C GLY A 216 -0.18 1.36 -12.41
N CYS A 217 0.44 1.08 -11.25
CA CYS A 217 0.38 -0.24 -10.64
C CYS A 217 -1.05 -0.61 -10.23
N GLN A 218 -1.77 0.31 -9.58
CA GLN A 218 -3.10 0.05 -9.02
C GLN A 218 -4.22 -0.02 -10.05
N ILE A 219 -4.08 0.64 -11.21
CA ILE A 219 -5.01 0.47 -12.34
C ILE A 219 -5.19 -1.00 -12.70
N VAL A 220 -4.12 -1.78 -12.64
CA VAL A 220 -4.13 -3.21 -12.96
C VAL A 220 -4.35 -4.06 -11.71
N PHE A 221 -3.65 -3.77 -10.60
CA PHE A 221 -3.66 -4.62 -9.42
C PHE A 221 -5.04 -4.74 -8.77
N ALA A 222 -5.83 -3.66 -8.75
CA ALA A 222 -7.19 -3.69 -8.21
C ALA A 222 -8.11 -4.65 -8.96
N TYR A 223 -7.83 -4.91 -10.24
CA TYR A 223 -8.61 -5.76 -11.14
C TYR A 223 -7.83 -6.99 -11.60
N ILE A 224 -6.83 -7.40 -10.82
CA ILE A 224 -5.91 -8.49 -11.22
C ILE A 224 -6.64 -9.83 -11.33
N SER A 225 -7.59 -10.12 -10.44
CA SER A 225 -8.36 -11.36 -10.47
C SER A 225 -9.21 -11.49 -11.74
N PRO A 226 -10.13 -10.54 -12.05
CA PRO A 226 -10.88 -10.60 -13.30
C PRO A 226 -9.98 -10.53 -14.56
N PHE A 227 -8.86 -9.82 -14.51
CA PHE A 227 -7.91 -9.81 -15.63
C PHE A 227 -7.33 -11.21 -15.90
N LEU A 228 -6.86 -11.90 -14.87
CA LEU A 228 -6.27 -13.23 -15.01
C LEU A 228 -7.31 -14.29 -15.38
N GLU A 229 -8.53 -14.15 -14.90
CA GLU A 229 -9.66 -15.03 -15.24
C GLU A 229 -10.05 -14.86 -16.69
N GLU A 230 -10.27 -13.63 -17.19
CA GLU A 230 -10.75 -13.36 -18.54
C GLU A 230 -9.65 -13.51 -19.60
N VAL A 231 -8.41 -13.07 -19.32
CA VAL A 231 -7.33 -13.03 -20.33
C VAL A 231 -6.52 -14.31 -20.34
N ALA A 232 -6.19 -14.85 -19.17
CA ALA A 232 -5.35 -16.03 -19.02
C ALA A 232 -6.16 -17.33 -18.81
N GLY A 233 -7.48 -17.23 -18.58
CA GLY A 233 -8.33 -18.38 -18.29
C GLY A 233 -7.97 -19.11 -17.00
N LEU A 234 -7.37 -18.41 -16.02
CA LEU A 234 -6.89 -19.03 -14.78
C LEU A 234 -8.04 -19.32 -13.83
N THR A 235 -7.97 -20.50 -13.19
CA THR A 235 -8.84 -20.84 -12.06
C THR A 235 -8.46 -20.01 -10.83
N VAL A 236 -9.38 -19.92 -9.86
CA VAL A 236 -9.14 -19.18 -8.60
C VAL A 236 -7.88 -19.68 -7.86
N SER A 237 -7.66 -20.99 -7.85
CA SER A 237 -6.44 -21.58 -7.27
C SER A 237 -5.16 -21.11 -7.99
N GLN A 238 -5.19 -21.03 -9.32
CA GLN A 238 -4.06 -20.51 -10.11
C GLN A 238 -3.87 -18.99 -9.92
N ILE A 239 -4.97 -18.24 -9.78
CA ILE A 239 -4.94 -16.81 -9.44
C ILE A 239 -4.29 -16.62 -8.06
N SER A 240 -4.66 -17.43 -7.08
CA SER A 240 -4.00 -17.42 -5.76
C SER A 240 -2.49 -17.66 -5.87
N ALA A 241 -2.05 -18.64 -6.68
CA ALA A 241 -0.64 -18.88 -6.93
C ALA A 241 0.04 -17.68 -7.62
N ALA A 242 -0.64 -17.04 -8.58
CA ALA A 242 -0.13 -15.83 -9.23
C ALA A 242 0.04 -14.66 -8.24
N LEU A 243 -0.93 -14.46 -7.34
CA LEU A 243 -0.85 -13.45 -6.29
C LEU A 243 0.28 -13.74 -5.28
N PHE A 244 0.51 -15.01 -4.96
CA PHE A 244 1.68 -15.42 -4.15
C PHE A 244 2.99 -15.03 -4.83
N ILE A 245 3.12 -15.29 -6.14
CA ILE A 245 4.28 -14.88 -6.93
C ILE A 245 4.43 -13.36 -6.93
N CYS A 246 3.35 -12.61 -7.11
CA CYS A 246 3.36 -11.15 -6.98
C CYS A 246 3.93 -10.72 -5.62
N GLY A 247 3.47 -11.33 -4.52
CA GLY A 247 3.98 -11.04 -3.18
C GLY A 247 5.48 -11.31 -3.04
N VAL A 248 5.95 -12.47 -3.49
CA VAL A 248 7.39 -12.83 -3.46
C VAL A 248 8.22 -11.83 -4.26
N PHE A 249 7.81 -11.52 -5.49
CA PHE A 249 8.55 -10.59 -6.34
C PHE A 249 8.45 -9.14 -5.88
N ALA A 250 7.43 -8.74 -5.14
CA ALA A 250 7.40 -7.46 -4.44
C ALA A 250 8.54 -7.34 -3.42
N VAL A 251 8.77 -8.39 -2.62
CA VAL A 251 9.88 -8.42 -1.65
C VAL A 251 11.23 -8.43 -2.36
N VAL A 252 11.40 -9.27 -3.39
CA VAL A 252 12.63 -9.35 -4.19
C VAL A 252 12.93 -8.01 -4.85
N GLY A 253 11.94 -7.43 -5.52
CA GLY A 253 12.06 -6.13 -6.18
C GLY A 253 12.47 -5.02 -5.21
N SER A 254 11.80 -4.93 -4.06
CA SER A 254 12.15 -3.96 -3.02
C SER A 254 13.60 -4.10 -2.53
N ARG A 255 14.09 -5.33 -2.37
CA ARG A 255 15.50 -5.58 -2.00
C ARG A 255 16.48 -5.17 -3.10
N ILE A 256 16.17 -5.52 -4.35
CA ILE A 256 16.99 -5.12 -5.51
C ILE A 256 17.01 -3.60 -5.64
N GLY A 257 15.88 -2.93 -5.44
CA GLY A 257 15.77 -1.47 -5.50
C GLY A 257 16.64 -0.78 -4.45
N GLY A 258 16.57 -1.21 -3.19
CA GLY A 258 17.39 -0.66 -2.11
C GLY A 258 18.90 -0.87 -2.37
N TYR A 259 19.31 -2.11 -2.62
CA TYR A 259 20.71 -2.43 -2.92
C TYR A 259 21.23 -1.69 -4.17
N GLY A 260 20.40 -1.64 -5.21
CA GLY A 260 20.75 -0.94 -6.46
C GLY A 260 20.91 0.57 -6.26
N ALA A 261 20.06 1.20 -5.45
CA ALA A 261 20.16 2.61 -5.16
C ALA A 261 21.50 2.99 -4.50
N ASP A 262 21.97 2.15 -3.59
CA ASP A 262 23.25 2.35 -2.90
C ASP A 262 24.45 2.14 -3.85
N ARG A 263 24.38 1.16 -4.77
CA ARG A 263 25.52 0.74 -5.60
C ARG A 263 25.57 1.43 -6.97
N TRP A 264 24.42 1.64 -7.62
CA TRP A 264 24.34 2.15 -9.00
C TRP A 264 23.79 3.59 -9.06
N GLY A 265 23.32 4.12 -7.91
CA GLY A 265 22.75 5.44 -7.77
C GLY A 265 21.25 5.49 -8.01
N MET A 266 20.57 6.36 -7.26
CA MET A 266 19.09 6.48 -7.23
C MET A 266 18.48 6.70 -8.61
N PHE A 267 19.03 7.62 -9.41
CA PHE A 267 18.47 7.97 -10.72
C PHE A 267 18.44 6.78 -11.68
N ARG A 268 19.55 6.06 -11.80
CA ARG A 268 19.64 4.90 -12.70
C ARG A 268 18.65 3.81 -12.33
N VAL A 269 18.57 3.49 -11.03
CA VAL A 269 17.68 2.44 -10.54
C VAL A 269 16.21 2.85 -10.72
N LEU A 270 15.89 4.12 -10.45
CA LEU A 270 14.54 4.66 -10.66
C LEU A 270 14.12 4.57 -12.13
N VAL A 271 14.99 5.00 -13.05
CA VAL A 271 14.71 4.92 -14.49
C VAL A 271 14.54 3.47 -14.95
N ILE A 272 15.45 2.57 -14.56
CA ILE A 272 15.36 1.15 -14.93
C ILE A 272 14.06 0.54 -14.41
N SER A 273 13.70 0.79 -13.14
CA SER A 273 12.48 0.24 -12.55
C SER A 273 11.22 0.75 -13.24
N LEU A 274 11.15 2.05 -13.57
CA LEU A 274 10.01 2.63 -14.27
C LEU A 274 9.89 2.13 -15.73
N VAL A 275 11.02 1.97 -16.43
CA VAL A 275 11.04 1.42 -17.80
C VAL A 275 10.56 -0.04 -17.79
N LEU A 276 11.10 -0.87 -16.90
CA LEU A 276 10.67 -2.26 -16.77
C LEU A 276 9.20 -2.38 -16.39
N HIS A 277 8.73 -1.52 -15.47
CA HIS A 277 7.33 -1.46 -15.05
C HIS A 277 6.41 -1.10 -16.22
N ALA A 278 6.70 -0.02 -16.95
CA ALA A 278 5.92 0.40 -18.11
C ALA A 278 5.92 -0.66 -19.22
N ALA A 279 7.09 -1.24 -19.52
CA ALA A 279 7.21 -2.30 -20.52
C ALA A 279 6.41 -3.56 -20.14
N ALA A 280 6.48 -3.97 -18.87
CA ALA A 280 5.71 -5.11 -18.38
C ALA A 280 4.21 -4.85 -18.48
N LEU A 281 3.73 -3.66 -18.13
CA LEU A 281 2.32 -3.30 -18.26
C LEU A 281 1.87 -3.25 -19.74
N LEU A 282 2.70 -2.71 -20.63
CA LEU A 282 2.40 -2.69 -22.06
C LEU A 282 2.26 -4.11 -22.62
N LEU A 283 3.15 -5.01 -22.23
CA LEU A 283 3.19 -6.39 -22.73
C LEU A 283 2.17 -7.31 -22.01
N LEU A 284 1.61 -6.87 -20.88
CA LEU A 284 0.75 -7.68 -20.02
C LEU A 284 -0.41 -8.38 -20.77
N PRO A 285 -1.20 -7.71 -21.64
CA PRO A 285 -2.33 -8.35 -22.31
C PRO A 285 -1.93 -9.48 -23.26
N TRP A 286 -0.76 -9.39 -23.87
CA TRP A 286 -0.26 -10.42 -24.79
C TRP A 286 0.49 -11.53 -24.05
N ALA A 287 1.32 -11.19 -23.08
CA ALA A 287 2.09 -12.16 -22.31
C ALA A 287 1.18 -13.04 -21.43
N ALA A 288 0.09 -12.46 -20.90
CA ALA A 288 -0.86 -13.17 -20.03
C ALA A 288 -1.81 -14.12 -20.76
N THR A 289 -1.69 -14.33 -22.08
CA THR A 289 -2.51 -15.30 -22.84
C THR A 289 -2.21 -16.76 -22.50
N SER A 290 -1.11 -17.03 -21.81
CA SER A 290 -0.75 -18.36 -21.28
C SER A 290 -0.43 -18.27 -19.80
N TRP A 291 -0.64 -19.35 -19.06
CA TRP A 291 -0.40 -19.37 -17.62
C TRP A 291 1.10 -19.12 -17.27
N ILE A 292 2.05 -19.64 -18.05
CA ILE A 292 3.48 -19.37 -17.86
C ILE A 292 3.78 -17.90 -18.13
N GLY A 293 3.28 -17.37 -19.26
CA GLY A 293 3.45 -15.97 -19.60
C GLY A 293 2.84 -15.03 -18.57
N ALA A 294 1.66 -15.38 -18.02
CA ALA A 294 1.04 -14.63 -16.94
C ALA A 294 1.94 -14.58 -15.70
N PHE A 295 2.47 -15.70 -15.23
CA PHE A 295 3.35 -15.72 -14.06
C PHE A 295 4.66 -14.95 -14.28
N VAL A 296 5.28 -15.08 -15.43
CA VAL A 296 6.53 -14.36 -15.76
C VAL A 296 6.29 -12.85 -15.83
N ILE A 297 5.25 -12.42 -16.55
CA ILE A 297 5.01 -10.99 -16.71
C ILE A 297 4.58 -10.32 -15.39
N LEU A 298 3.81 -11.02 -14.55
CA LEU A 298 3.45 -10.55 -13.21
C LEU A 298 4.67 -10.41 -12.32
N ALA A 299 5.60 -11.37 -12.35
CA ALA A 299 6.85 -11.32 -11.61
C ALA A 299 7.69 -10.10 -12.01
N VAL A 300 7.85 -9.86 -13.31
CA VAL A 300 8.59 -8.69 -13.84
C VAL A 300 7.87 -7.39 -13.48
N TRP A 301 6.56 -7.33 -13.69
CA TRP A 301 5.75 -6.15 -13.39
C TRP A 301 5.83 -5.76 -11.91
N ILE A 302 5.44 -6.65 -11.01
CA ILE A 302 5.41 -6.37 -9.57
C ILE A 302 6.82 -6.18 -9.02
N GLY A 303 7.79 -7.01 -9.46
CA GLY A 303 9.19 -6.84 -9.09
C GLY A 303 9.73 -5.45 -9.42
N SER A 304 9.49 -4.96 -10.64
CA SER A 304 9.91 -3.63 -11.06
C SER A 304 9.14 -2.50 -10.36
N ALA A 305 7.83 -2.67 -10.15
CA ALA A 305 7.01 -1.70 -9.42
C ALA A 305 7.51 -1.52 -7.98
N TYR A 306 7.77 -2.61 -7.26
CA TYR A 306 8.26 -2.57 -5.88
C TYR A 306 9.74 -2.22 -5.76
N MET A 307 10.54 -2.41 -6.80
CA MET A 307 11.91 -1.89 -6.89
C MET A 307 11.96 -0.36 -6.80
N THR A 308 10.93 0.32 -7.30
CA THR A 308 10.80 1.80 -7.24
C THR A 308 10.61 2.31 -5.81
N THR A 309 9.93 1.56 -4.92
CA THR A 309 9.54 2.02 -3.57
C THR A 309 10.70 2.53 -2.70
N PRO A 310 11.76 1.75 -2.42
CA PRO A 310 12.86 2.20 -1.57
C PRO A 310 13.66 3.33 -2.22
N VAL A 311 13.80 3.32 -3.54
CA VAL A 311 14.53 4.36 -4.29
C VAL A 311 13.81 5.69 -4.18
N GLN A 312 12.49 5.69 -4.33
CA GLN A 312 11.66 6.88 -4.24
C GLN A 312 11.64 7.46 -2.81
N GLN A 313 11.55 6.61 -1.79
CA GLN A 313 11.64 7.04 -0.40
C GLN A 313 13.02 7.66 -0.09
N TYR A 314 14.10 7.03 -0.54
CA TYR A 314 15.45 7.55 -0.38
C TYR A 314 15.62 8.89 -1.09
N TYR A 315 15.09 9.03 -2.31
CA TYR A 315 15.09 10.29 -3.05
C TYR A 315 14.39 11.41 -2.28
N LEU A 316 13.18 11.17 -1.79
CA LEU A 316 12.42 12.15 -0.99
C LEU A 316 13.15 12.57 0.28
N VAL A 317 13.76 11.63 1.02
CA VAL A 317 14.58 11.93 2.19
C VAL A 317 15.78 12.78 1.82
N SER A 318 16.43 12.52 0.68
CA SER A 318 17.59 13.29 0.21
C SER A 318 17.25 14.74 -0.17
N LEU A 319 15.99 15.01 -0.58
CA LEU A 319 15.52 16.36 -0.88
C LEU A 319 15.17 17.18 0.38
N SER A 320 14.86 16.52 1.49
CA SER A 320 14.39 17.18 2.71
C SER A 320 14.97 16.53 3.98
N PRO A 321 16.29 16.57 4.22
CA PRO A 321 16.91 15.87 5.36
C PRO A 321 16.35 16.31 6.72
N ASN A 322 16.08 17.60 6.88
CA ASN A 322 15.59 18.19 8.15
C ASN A 322 14.08 17.95 8.40
N THR A 323 13.31 17.58 7.37
CA THR A 323 11.87 17.37 7.42
C THR A 323 11.46 16.02 6.83
N SER A 324 12.37 15.05 6.82
CA SER A 324 12.20 13.75 6.16
C SER A 324 10.97 12.98 6.65
N SER A 325 10.68 12.99 7.95
CA SER A 325 9.50 12.33 8.51
C SER A 325 8.19 12.92 8.00
N LEU A 326 8.14 14.26 7.83
CA LEU A 326 6.98 14.95 7.27
C LEU A 326 6.80 14.63 5.77
N THR A 327 7.90 14.64 5.03
CA THR A 327 7.91 14.35 3.59
C THR A 327 7.49 12.90 3.33
N LEU A 328 7.96 11.94 4.14
CA LEU A 328 7.54 10.55 4.04
C LEU A 328 6.08 10.34 4.45
N GLY A 329 5.58 11.08 5.46
CA GLY A 329 4.16 11.08 5.83
C GLY A 329 3.27 11.58 4.68
N LEU A 330 3.68 12.68 4.03
CA LEU A 330 2.98 13.21 2.86
C LEU A 330 3.04 12.24 1.67
N ASN A 331 4.20 11.61 1.44
CA ASN A 331 4.34 10.57 0.42
C ASN A 331 3.39 9.39 0.65
N ASN A 332 3.17 8.98 1.91
CA ASN A 332 2.20 7.93 2.21
C ASN A 332 0.76 8.36 1.87
N SER A 333 0.40 9.62 2.15
CA SER A 333 -0.91 10.16 1.74
C SER A 333 -1.07 10.18 0.22
N VAL A 334 -0.02 10.58 -0.52
CA VAL A 334 0.01 10.55 -1.98
C VAL A 334 -0.09 9.11 -2.50
N LEU A 335 0.58 8.15 -1.85
CA LEU A 335 0.49 6.73 -2.20
C LEU A 335 -0.96 6.22 -2.09
N GLN A 336 -1.67 6.57 -1.01
CA GLN A 336 -3.07 6.18 -0.83
C GLN A 336 -4.00 6.86 -1.86
N LEU A 337 -3.75 8.13 -2.20
CA LEU A 337 -4.44 8.79 -3.30
C LEU A 337 -4.17 8.12 -4.65
N SER A 338 -2.95 7.66 -4.88
CA SER A 338 -2.58 6.90 -6.09
C SER A 338 -3.37 5.60 -6.21
N ILE A 339 -3.54 4.90 -5.08
CA ILE A 339 -4.35 3.68 -5.00
C ILE A 339 -5.81 4.00 -5.34
N ALA A 340 -6.35 5.08 -4.77
CA ALA A 340 -7.73 5.50 -5.02
C ALA A 340 -7.96 5.87 -6.49
N PHE A 341 -7.10 6.73 -7.05
CA PHE A 341 -7.21 7.12 -8.47
C PHE A 341 -6.97 5.93 -9.40
N GLY A 342 -6.00 5.07 -9.08
CA GLY A 342 -5.71 3.87 -9.87
C GLY A 342 -6.89 2.91 -9.93
N ALA A 343 -7.48 2.58 -8.79
CA ALA A 343 -8.67 1.73 -8.72
C ALA A 343 -9.89 2.40 -9.40
N GLY A 344 -10.06 3.72 -9.21
CA GLY A 344 -11.13 4.49 -9.85
C GLY A 344 -11.03 4.50 -11.38
N VAL A 345 -9.85 4.85 -11.91
CA VAL A 345 -9.57 4.84 -13.36
C VAL A 345 -9.68 3.43 -13.93
N GLY A 346 -9.11 2.43 -13.23
CA GLY A 346 -9.22 1.04 -13.65
C GLY A 346 -10.68 0.58 -13.75
N GLY A 347 -11.53 0.94 -12.79
CA GLY A 347 -12.96 0.62 -12.82
C GLY A 347 -13.70 1.28 -13.98
N TRP A 348 -13.37 2.52 -14.30
CA TRP A 348 -13.90 3.19 -15.47
C TRP A 348 -13.48 2.46 -16.76
N VAL A 349 -12.20 2.11 -16.91
CA VAL A 349 -11.70 1.37 -18.08
C VAL A 349 -12.39 0.02 -18.24
N VAL A 350 -12.59 -0.72 -17.14
CA VAL A 350 -13.26 -2.04 -17.16
C VAL A 350 -14.72 -1.90 -17.57
N ASN A 351 -15.45 -0.90 -17.06
CA ASN A 351 -16.86 -0.71 -17.37
C ASN A 351 -17.11 -0.22 -18.80
N GLU A 352 -16.26 0.70 -19.31
CA GLU A 352 -16.44 1.30 -20.63
C GLU A 352 -15.76 0.52 -21.75
N SER A 353 -14.86 -0.41 -21.42
CA SER A 353 -14.05 -1.08 -22.42
C SER A 353 -13.78 -2.56 -22.07
N SER A 354 -12.63 -2.88 -21.51
CA SER A 354 -12.26 -4.26 -21.16
C SER A 354 -11.09 -4.27 -20.17
N VAL A 355 -11.00 -5.32 -19.38
CA VAL A 355 -9.85 -5.59 -18.49
C VAL A 355 -8.52 -5.64 -19.27
N LYS A 356 -8.55 -5.99 -20.56
CA LYS A 356 -7.35 -6.06 -21.43
C LYS A 356 -6.66 -4.71 -21.59
N HIS A 357 -7.40 -3.60 -21.53
CA HIS A 357 -6.85 -2.26 -21.71
C HIS A 357 -6.20 -1.69 -20.43
N LEU A 358 -6.39 -2.32 -19.27
CA LEU A 358 -5.83 -1.88 -18.00
C LEU A 358 -4.30 -1.73 -18.06
N GLY A 359 -3.61 -2.67 -18.71
CA GLY A 359 -2.15 -2.64 -18.85
C GLY A 359 -1.66 -1.40 -19.60
N TRP A 360 -2.34 -1.01 -20.68
CA TRP A 360 -1.96 0.18 -21.49
C TRP A 360 -2.20 1.48 -20.74
N VAL A 361 -3.34 1.59 -20.05
CA VAL A 361 -3.64 2.78 -19.24
C VAL A 361 -2.69 2.89 -18.05
N GLY A 362 -2.36 1.75 -17.42
CA GLY A 362 -1.34 1.69 -16.38
C GLY A 362 0.04 2.11 -16.87
N ALA A 363 0.45 1.62 -18.06
CA ALA A 363 1.73 1.98 -18.68
C ALA A 363 1.82 3.47 -19.00
N LEU A 364 0.71 4.09 -19.47
CA LEU A 364 0.64 5.53 -19.71
C LEU A 364 0.88 6.31 -18.41
N SER A 365 0.27 5.90 -17.31
CA SER A 365 0.50 6.51 -16.00
C SER A 365 1.97 6.40 -15.58
N VAL A 366 2.60 5.22 -15.74
CA VAL A 366 4.03 5.04 -15.43
C VAL A 366 4.93 5.87 -16.36
N ALA A 367 4.56 6.06 -17.63
CA ALA A 367 5.28 6.95 -18.54
C ALA A 367 5.23 8.42 -18.07
N ILE A 368 4.09 8.87 -17.55
CA ILE A 368 3.98 10.20 -16.92
C ILE A 368 4.88 10.28 -15.68
N SER A 369 4.94 9.21 -14.86
CA SER A 369 5.87 9.14 -13.73
C SER A 369 7.33 9.27 -14.18
N MET A 370 7.70 8.67 -15.32
CA MET A 370 9.04 8.80 -15.89
C MET A 370 9.35 10.27 -16.27
N LEU A 371 8.40 10.96 -16.90
CA LEU A 371 8.58 12.39 -17.23
C LEU A 371 8.73 13.24 -15.97
N ALA A 372 7.92 12.94 -14.93
CA ALA A 372 8.05 13.59 -13.64
C ALA A 372 9.42 13.32 -12.99
N ALA A 373 9.97 12.10 -13.12
CA ALA A 373 11.30 11.76 -12.62
C ALA A 373 12.39 12.55 -13.35
N LEU A 374 12.38 12.59 -14.67
CA LEU A 374 13.33 13.35 -15.47
C LEU A 374 13.31 14.84 -15.10
N TYR A 375 12.12 15.42 -14.96
CA TYR A 375 11.94 16.80 -14.53
C TYR A 375 12.45 17.03 -13.09
N SER A 376 12.12 16.17 -12.16
CA SER A 376 12.51 16.29 -10.75
C SER A 376 14.03 16.26 -10.57
N PHE A 377 14.72 15.37 -11.28
CA PHE A 377 16.17 15.28 -11.23
C PHE A 377 16.86 16.47 -11.91
N SER A 378 16.28 17.03 -12.99
CA SER A 378 16.82 18.25 -13.62
C SER A 378 16.78 19.45 -12.67
N LEU A 379 15.76 19.56 -11.83
CA LEU A 379 15.68 20.61 -10.79
C LEU A 379 16.73 20.46 -9.70
N ARG A 380 17.18 19.22 -9.42
CA ARG A 380 18.23 18.94 -8.45
C ARG A 380 19.61 19.33 -8.98
N ASP A 381 19.90 19.03 -10.24
CA ASP A 381 21.21 19.27 -10.85
C ASP A 381 21.44 20.76 -11.13
N ALA A 382 20.37 21.57 -11.18
CA ALA A 382 20.45 23.02 -11.39
C ALA A 382 20.90 23.81 -10.16
N GLN A 383 21.10 23.19 -8.97
CA GLN A 383 21.63 23.89 -7.80
C GLN A 383 23.16 23.92 -7.80
N PRO A 384 23.80 25.10 -7.50
CA PRO A 384 25.21 25.13 -7.24
C PRO A 384 25.55 24.19 -6.08
N LYS A 385 26.52 23.31 -6.27
CA LYS A 385 27.07 22.50 -5.17
C LYS A 385 27.55 23.48 -4.10
N GLU A 386 26.94 23.45 -2.90
CA GLU A 386 27.53 24.17 -1.75
C GLU A 386 29.02 23.77 -1.63
N PRO A 387 29.94 24.74 -1.47
CA PRO A 387 31.33 24.41 -1.28
C PRO A 387 31.45 23.53 -0.05
N GLN A 388 32.00 22.32 -0.22
CA GLN A 388 32.40 21.49 0.90
C GLN A 388 33.22 22.37 1.83
N GLN A 389 32.73 22.66 3.03
CA GLN A 389 33.56 23.31 4.07
C GLN A 389 34.76 22.38 4.28
N SER A 390 35.88 22.80 3.75
CA SER A 390 37.19 22.24 4.01
C SER A 390 37.42 22.30 5.51
N ASN A 391 37.30 21.17 6.19
CA ASN A 391 37.80 20.99 7.54
C ASN A 391 39.34 21.10 7.42
N ALA A 392 39.85 22.31 7.71
CA ALA A 392 41.24 22.54 8.00
C ALA A 392 41.49 22.33 9.51
#